data_25fba88c2723d14a704b3a5d310c6744
#
_entry.id   25fba88c2723d14a704b3a5d310c6744
#
_cell.length_a   1.000
_cell.length_b   1.000
_cell.length_c   1.000
_cell.angle_alpha   90.00
_cell.angle_beta   90.00
_cell.angle_gamma   90.00
#
_symmetry.space_group_name_H-M   'P 1'
#
loop_
_entity.id
_entity.type
_entity.pdbx_description
1 polymer ?
#
loop_
_entity_poly.entity_id
_entity_poly.type
_entity_poly.pdbx_seq_one_letter_code
_entity_poly.pdbx_strand_id
1 'polypeptide(L)'
;EPNLAVIDCGGVGYACRTTSYTLSKLKQGEKAKLFTHLNTREDAMELFGFGTQEELNLFRQLISVSGVGPKAALSILSATTPANLALSIITGDEKALTCAQGIGKKIAQRIILELKDKMAKETAAGLDFSGGKGVSAPAMFSSKAAEAAAALGVLGYSGQEVQIALKGVDVENLPLEEIIRQSLKKMVK
;
A
#
# COMPACT_ATOMS: atom_id res chain seq x y z
N GLU A 1 -22.16 12.46 1.11
CA GLU A 1 -21.96 11.04 0.78
C GLU A 1 -20.74 10.51 1.53
N PRO A 2 -20.77 9.27 2.03
CA PRO A 2 -19.58 8.67 2.61
C PRO A 2 -18.49 8.54 1.53
N ASN A 3 -17.25 8.79 1.91
CA ASN A 3 -16.09 8.70 1.01
C ASN A 3 -16.05 9.72 -0.14
N LEU A 4 -16.62 10.90 0.05
CA LEU A 4 -16.56 12.01 -0.90
C LEU A 4 -15.93 13.24 -0.23
N ALA A 5 -14.91 13.80 -0.87
CA ALA A 5 -14.33 15.09 -0.54
C ALA A 5 -14.55 16.07 -1.69
N VAL A 6 -14.99 17.29 -1.40
CA VAL A 6 -15.08 18.37 -2.39
C VAL A 6 -13.93 19.34 -2.13
N ILE A 7 -13.06 19.50 -3.12
CA ILE A 7 -11.89 20.38 -3.05
C ILE A 7 -12.15 21.61 -3.90
N ASP A 8 -12.19 22.79 -3.27
CA ASP A 8 -12.32 24.05 -3.96
C ASP A 8 -10.96 24.47 -4.56
N CYS A 9 -10.96 24.65 -5.86
CA CYS A 9 -9.80 25.15 -6.61
C CYS A 9 -10.19 26.44 -7.33
N GLY A 10 -10.12 27.58 -6.63
CA GLY A 10 -10.41 28.90 -7.20
C GLY A 10 -11.86 29.10 -7.59
N GLY A 11 -12.81 28.63 -6.77
CA GLY A 11 -14.25 28.75 -6.99
C GLY A 11 -14.87 27.57 -7.75
N VAL A 12 -14.05 26.60 -8.17
CA VAL A 12 -14.55 25.35 -8.78
C VAL A 12 -14.41 24.22 -7.78
N GLY A 13 -15.52 23.57 -7.42
CA GLY A 13 -15.55 22.43 -6.52
C GLY A 13 -15.32 21.09 -7.25
N TYR A 14 -14.20 20.42 -6.97
CA TYR A 14 -13.92 19.09 -7.51
C TYR A 14 -14.36 18.02 -6.53
N ALA A 15 -15.37 17.25 -6.91
CA ALA A 15 -15.88 16.12 -6.13
C ALA A 15 -14.97 14.89 -6.33
N CYS A 16 -14.20 14.55 -5.32
CA CYS A 16 -13.26 13.42 -5.33
C CYS A 16 -13.77 12.28 -4.46
N ARG A 17 -13.96 11.10 -5.02
CA ARG A 17 -14.15 9.89 -4.23
C ARG A 17 -12.83 9.53 -3.58
N THR A 18 -12.85 9.22 -2.29
CA THR A 18 -11.62 9.00 -1.54
C THR A 18 -11.78 7.91 -0.48
N THR A 19 -10.70 7.53 0.16
CA THR A 19 -10.69 6.52 1.23
C THR A 19 -11.06 7.13 2.57
N SER A 20 -11.54 6.30 3.50
CA SER A 20 -11.74 6.70 4.90
C SER A 20 -10.43 7.18 5.54
N TYR A 21 -9.29 6.60 5.14
CA TYR A 21 -7.97 7.00 5.61
C TYR A 21 -7.62 8.43 5.19
N THR A 22 -7.79 8.77 3.92
CA THR A 22 -7.59 10.14 3.44
C THR A 22 -8.58 11.12 4.08
N LEU A 23 -9.88 10.76 4.17
CA LEU A 23 -10.89 11.62 4.80
C LEU A 23 -10.56 11.94 6.27
N SER A 24 -10.03 11.00 7.02
CA SER A 24 -9.65 11.23 8.43
C SER A 24 -8.56 12.27 8.62
N LYS A 25 -7.80 12.55 7.56
CA LYS A 25 -6.70 13.55 7.56
C LYS A 25 -7.14 14.91 7.00
N LEU A 26 -8.27 14.97 6.34
CA LEU A 26 -8.81 16.22 5.79
C LEU A 26 -9.62 16.95 6.85
N LYS A 27 -9.47 18.28 6.90
CA LYS A 27 -10.27 19.14 7.74
C LYS A 27 -11.01 20.14 6.87
N GLN A 28 -12.29 20.31 7.13
CA GLN A 28 -13.13 21.26 6.40
C GLN A 28 -12.62 22.68 6.61
N GLY A 29 -12.53 23.45 5.52
CA GLY A 29 -12.05 24.83 5.53
C GLY A 29 -10.53 25.00 5.56
N GLU A 30 -9.75 23.92 5.67
CA GLU A 30 -8.30 23.98 5.59
C GLU A 30 -7.80 23.69 4.16
N LYS A 31 -6.60 24.20 3.84
CA LYS A 31 -5.93 23.89 2.57
C LYS A 31 -5.47 22.44 2.56
N ALA A 32 -5.82 21.72 1.50
CA ALA A 32 -5.44 20.34 1.31
C ALA A 32 -4.92 20.10 -0.12
N LYS A 33 -4.08 19.07 -0.28
CA LYS A 33 -3.63 18.58 -1.58
C LYS A 33 -4.01 17.12 -1.71
N LEU A 34 -4.70 16.76 -2.80
CA LEU A 34 -4.98 15.38 -3.15
C LEU A 34 -4.26 15.00 -4.44
N PHE A 35 -3.73 13.79 -4.46
CA PHE A 35 -3.23 13.13 -5.67
C PHE A 35 -4.41 12.42 -6.33
N THR A 36 -4.65 12.67 -7.61
CA THR A 36 -5.90 12.26 -8.25
C THR A 36 -5.70 11.24 -9.37
N HIS A 37 -6.72 10.41 -9.56
CA HIS A 37 -6.90 9.53 -10.70
C HIS A 37 -8.26 9.82 -11.34
N LEU A 38 -8.26 10.15 -12.63
CA LEU A 38 -9.48 10.32 -13.40
C LEU A 38 -9.87 8.99 -14.03
N ASN A 39 -11.04 8.49 -13.69
CA ASN A 39 -11.62 7.30 -14.29
C ASN A 39 -12.70 7.72 -15.28
N THR A 40 -12.44 7.52 -16.56
CA THR A 40 -13.35 7.89 -17.64
C THR A 40 -14.05 6.63 -18.16
N ARG A 41 -15.37 6.69 -18.23
CA ARG A 41 -16.25 5.70 -18.86
C ARG A 41 -17.09 6.39 -19.93
N GLU A 42 -17.78 5.63 -20.74
CA GLU A 42 -18.64 6.18 -21.79
C GLU A 42 -19.73 7.11 -21.27
N ASP A 43 -20.24 6.83 -20.07
CA ASP A 43 -21.37 7.51 -19.43
C ASP A 43 -20.99 8.39 -18.23
N ALA A 44 -19.74 8.33 -17.74
CA ALA A 44 -19.34 9.05 -16.54
C ALA A 44 -17.84 9.34 -16.45
N MET A 45 -17.51 10.45 -15.82
CA MET A 45 -16.16 10.79 -15.36
C MET A 45 -16.17 10.87 -13.84
N GLU A 46 -15.38 10.02 -13.18
CA GLU A 46 -15.25 10.00 -11.73
C GLU A 46 -13.82 10.34 -11.34
N LEU A 47 -13.66 11.27 -10.40
CA LEU A 47 -12.37 11.65 -9.85
C LEU A 47 -12.13 10.93 -8.51
N PHE A 48 -11.03 10.24 -8.41
CA PHE A 48 -10.57 9.58 -7.19
C PHE A 48 -9.39 10.36 -6.62
N GLY A 49 -9.45 10.70 -5.32
CA GLY A 49 -8.44 11.53 -4.67
C GLY A 49 -7.82 10.85 -3.45
N PHE A 50 -6.52 11.00 -3.27
CA PHE A 50 -5.74 10.34 -2.21
C PHE A 50 -4.82 11.34 -1.52
N GLY A 51 -4.62 11.18 -0.22
CA GLY A 51 -3.79 12.06 0.58
C GLY A 51 -2.30 11.88 0.32
N THR A 52 -1.88 10.73 -0.17
CA THR A 52 -0.47 10.41 -0.45
C THR A 52 -0.30 9.77 -1.84
N GLN A 53 0.91 9.89 -2.38
CA GLN A 53 1.25 9.29 -3.67
C GLN A 53 1.26 7.76 -3.60
N GLU A 54 1.66 7.20 -2.46
CA GLU A 54 1.66 5.76 -2.22
C GLU A 54 0.24 5.19 -2.28
N GLU A 55 -0.72 5.89 -1.66
CA GLU A 55 -2.13 5.49 -1.69
C GLU A 55 -2.68 5.50 -3.12
N LEU A 56 -2.35 6.53 -3.92
CA LEU A 56 -2.69 6.58 -5.34
C LEU A 56 -2.04 5.44 -6.13
N ASN A 57 -0.77 5.14 -5.88
CA ASN A 57 -0.06 4.07 -6.57
C ASN A 57 -0.69 2.70 -6.27
N LEU A 58 -1.01 2.42 -5.01
CA LEU A 58 -1.70 1.19 -4.61
C LEU A 58 -3.10 1.11 -5.24
N PHE A 59 -3.83 2.22 -5.32
CA PHE A 59 -5.11 2.27 -6.02
C PHE A 59 -4.95 1.86 -7.48
N ARG A 60 -3.98 2.44 -8.20
CA ARG A 60 -3.69 2.11 -9.60
C ARG A 60 -3.29 0.64 -9.79
N GLN A 61 -2.50 0.10 -8.88
CA GLN A 61 -2.14 -1.32 -8.89
C GLN A 61 -3.37 -2.20 -8.68
N LEU A 62 -4.22 -1.88 -7.71
CA LEU A 62 -5.45 -2.63 -7.45
C LEU A 62 -6.40 -2.64 -8.64
N ILE A 63 -6.66 -1.49 -9.27
CA ILE A 63 -7.55 -1.43 -10.45
C ILE A 63 -6.96 -2.08 -11.71
N SER A 64 -5.65 -2.36 -11.74
CA SER A 64 -5.03 -3.12 -12.82
C SER A 64 -5.28 -4.64 -12.71
N VAL A 65 -5.77 -5.09 -11.55
CA VAL A 65 -6.11 -6.50 -11.34
C VAL A 65 -7.49 -6.79 -11.93
N SER A 66 -7.58 -7.80 -12.76
CA SER A 66 -8.85 -8.19 -13.38
C SER A 66 -9.92 -8.55 -12.34
N GLY A 67 -11.07 -7.91 -12.40
CA GLY A 67 -12.18 -8.08 -11.46
C GLY A 67 -12.13 -7.12 -10.27
N VAL A 68 -11.14 -6.22 -10.18
CA VAL A 68 -11.06 -5.16 -9.18
C VAL A 68 -11.37 -3.82 -9.82
N GLY A 69 -12.58 -3.33 -9.63
CA GLY A 69 -12.98 -2.00 -10.08
C GLY A 69 -12.60 -0.91 -9.05
N PRO A 70 -12.75 0.40 -9.44
CA PRO A 70 -12.40 1.51 -8.56
C PRO A 70 -13.11 1.50 -7.21
N LYS A 71 -14.38 1.10 -7.15
CA LYS A 71 -15.13 0.98 -5.89
C LYS A 71 -14.56 -0.09 -4.97
N ALA A 72 -14.17 -1.25 -5.52
CA ALA A 72 -13.53 -2.32 -4.78
C ALA A 72 -12.15 -1.91 -4.27
N ALA A 73 -11.36 -1.24 -5.09
CA ALA A 73 -10.06 -0.69 -4.70
C ALA A 73 -10.18 0.33 -3.56
N LEU A 74 -11.16 1.26 -3.61
CA LEU A 74 -11.44 2.18 -2.52
C LEU A 74 -11.85 1.45 -1.23
N SER A 75 -12.66 0.40 -1.33
CA SER A 75 -13.07 -0.40 -0.17
C SER A 75 -11.87 -1.05 0.50
N ILE A 76 -10.95 -1.63 -0.28
CA ILE A 76 -9.71 -2.23 0.24
C ILE A 76 -8.84 -1.18 0.94
N LEU A 77 -8.57 -0.04 0.28
CA LEU A 77 -7.75 1.04 0.83
C LEU A 77 -8.40 1.75 2.03
N SER A 78 -9.72 1.67 2.18
CA SER A 78 -10.43 2.19 3.35
C SER A 78 -10.41 1.23 4.55
N ALA A 79 -10.24 -0.07 4.30
CA ALA A 79 -10.23 -1.10 5.35
C ALA A 79 -8.87 -1.20 6.07
N THR A 80 -7.79 -0.71 5.45
CA THR A 80 -6.43 -0.84 6.02
C THR A 80 -5.54 0.33 5.59
N THR A 81 -4.41 0.51 6.26
CA THR A 81 -3.41 1.52 5.85
C THR A 81 -2.64 1.05 4.61
N PRO A 82 -2.10 1.98 3.79
CA PRO A 82 -1.28 1.63 2.64
C PRO A 82 -0.13 0.66 2.97
N ALA A 83 0.56 0.90 4.09
CA ALA A 83 1.67 0.05 4.54
C ALA A 83 1.21 -1.38 4.88
N ASN A 84 0.10 -1.52 5.61
CA ASN A 84 -0.45 -2.82 5.98
C ASN A 84 -0.98 -3.57 4.76
N LEU A 85 -1.57 -2.85 3.79
CA LEU A 85 -2.02 -3.46 2.54
C LEU A 85 -0.84 -4.03 1.75
N ALA A 86 0.23 -3.26 1.58
CA ALA A 86 1.44 -3.73 0.91
C ALA A 86 2.02 -4.96 1.61
N LEU A 87 2.10 -4.94 2.94
CA LEU A 87 2.55 -6.08 3.73
C LEU A 87 1.66 -7.31 3.51
N SER A 88 0.33 -7.14 3.54
CA SER A 88 -0.62 -8.25 3.32
C SER A 88 -0.49 -8.88 1.94
N ILE A 89 -0.21 -8.09 0.90
CA ILE A 89 0.05 -8.59 -0.45
C ILE A 89 1.35 -9.39 -0.48
N ILE A 90 2.43 -8.87 0.10
CA ILE A 90 3.75 -9.53 0.12
C ILE A 90 3.70 -10.83 0.91
N THR A 91 3.06 -10.83 2.09
CA THR A 91 2.93 -12.02 2.95
C THR A 91 1.87 -13.00 2.50
N GLY A 92 0.99 -12.60 1.57
CA GLY A 92 -0.11 -13.45 1.09
C GLY A 92 -1.28 -13.56 2.08
N ASP A 93 -1.51 -12.54 2.90
CA ASP A 93 -2.62 -12.53 3.87
C ASP A 93 -3.97 -12.25 3.19
N GLU A 94 -4.63 -13.33 2.74
CA GLU A 94 -5.97 -13.26 2.13
C GLU A 94 -7.02 -12.68 3.08
N LYS A 95 -6.89 -12.94 4.39
CA LYS A 95 -7.89 -12.53 5.39
C LYS A 95 -7.95 -11.00 5.52
N ALA A 96 -6.79 -10.35 5.50
CA ALA A 96 -6.71 -8.90 5.56
C ALA A 96 -7.44 -8.24 4.38
N LEU A 97 -7.34 -8.82 3.17
CA LEU A 97 -8.03 -8.31 1.99
C LEU A 97 -9.54 -8.60 2.00
N THR A 98 -9.96 -9.76 2.51
CA THR A 98 -11.38 -10.13 2.57
C THR A 98 -12.17 -9.37 3.64
N CYS A 99 -11.52 -8.63 4.54
CA CYS A 99 -12.19 -7.68 5.45
C CYS A 99 -12.83 -6.51 4.70
N ALA A 100 -12.37 -6.19 3.49
CA ALA A 100 -12.95 -5.13 2.67
C ALA A 100 -14.29 -5.56 2.07
N GLN A 101 -15.29 -4.67 2.16
CA GLN A 101 -16.62 -4.95 1.65
C GLN A 101 -16.60 -5.24 0.13
N GLY A 102 -17.21 -6.33 -0.29
CA GLY A 102 -17.30 -6.74 -1.68
C GLY A 102 -16.07 -7.52 -2.19
N ILE A 103 -15.10 -7.83 -1.32
CA ILE A 103 -13.92 -8.61 -1.67
C ILE A 103 -14.07 -10.05 -1.17
N GLY A 104 -14.34 -10.96 -2.09
CA GLY A 104 -14.38 -12.39 -1.81
C GLY A 104 -12.99 -13.04 -1.89
N LYS A 105 -12.90 -14.26 -1.37
CA LYS A 105 -11.65 -15.04 -1.35
C LYS A 105 -10.98 -15.15 -2.73
N LYS A 106 -11.75 -15.39 -3.80
CA LYS A 106 -11.22 -15.50 -5.17
C LYS A 106 -10.54 -14.21 -5.65
N ILE A 107 -11.14 -13.04 -5.33
CA ILE A 107 -10.59 -11.74 -5.69
C ILE A 107 -9.34 -11.45 -4.85
N ALA A 108 -9.38 -11.74 -3.55
CA ALA A 108 -8.22 -11.57 -2.66
C ALA A 108 -7.01 -12.39 -3.13
N GLN A 109 -7.20 -13.66 -3.46
CA GLN A 109 -6.15 -14.52 -4.01
C GLN A 109 -5.57 -13.99 -5.31
N ARG A 110 -6.43 -13.49 -6.21
CA ARG A 110 -6.02 -12.90 -7.47
C ARG A 110 -5.20 -11.63 -7.28
N ILE A 111 -5.63 -10.75 -6.37
CA ILE A 111 -4.88 -9.53 -6.00
C ILE A 111 -3.49 -9.90 -5.51
N ILE A 112 -3.39 -10.85 -4.58
CA ILE A 112 -2.12 -11.30 -4.03
C ILE A 112 -1.22 -11.85 -5.15
N LEU A 113 -1.73 -12.75 -5.99
CA LEU A 113 -0.95 -13.37 -7.05
C LEU A 113 -0.40 -12.33 -8.04
N GLU A 114 -1.30 -11.48 -8.59
CA GLU A 114 -0.91 -10.52 -9.63
C GLU A 114 -0.03 -9.38 -9.09
N LEU A 115 -0.29 -8.88 -7.88
CA LEU A 115 0.47 -7.76 -7.32
C LEU A 115 1.77 -8.20 -6.66
N LYS A 116 1.84 -9.38 -6.06
CA LYS A 116 3.09 -9.92 -5.51
C LYS A 116 4.16 -10.04 -6.59
N ASP A 117 3.81 -10.55 -7.76
CA ASP A 117 4.72 -10.67 -8.90
C ASP A 117 5.17 -9.31 -9.45
N LYS A 118 4.26 -8.32 -9.49
CA LYS A 118 4.59 -6.96 -9.92
C LYS A 118 5.53 -6.27 -8.92
N MET A 119 5.21 -6.33 -7.63
CA MET A 119 6.02 -5.72 -6.57
C MET A 119 7.42 -6.36 -6.50
N ALA A 120 7.53 -7.67 -6.66
CA ALA A 120 8.82 -8.36 -6.70
C ALA A 120 9.67 -7.92 -7.90
N LYS A 121 9.07 -7.75 -9.08
CA LYS A 121 9.76 -7.27 -10.29
C LYS A 121 10.21 -5.81 -10.18
N GLU A 122 9.38 -4.95 -9.60
CA GLU A 122 9.70 -3.53 -9.39
C GLU A 122 10.85 -3.36 -8.38
N THR A 123 10.86 -4.17 -7.31
CA THR A 123 11.97 -4.20 -6.34
C THR A 123 13.26 -4.73 -6.97
N ALA A 124 13.18 -5.76 -7.81
CA ALA A 124 14.35 -6.32 -8.52
C ALA A 124 14.88 -5.41 -9.62
N ALA A 125 14.05 -4.54 -10.20
CA ALA A 125 14.44 -3.61 -11.25
C ALA A 125 15.08 -2.31 -10.71
N GLY A 126 15.22 -2.15 -9.39
CA GLY A 126 15.79 -0.93 -8.78
C GLY A 126 14.98 0.33 -9.08
N LEU A 127 13.73 0.18 -9.48
CA LEU A 127 12.84 1.31 -9.69
C LEU A 127 12.38 1.80 -8.32
N ASP A 128 13.10 2.81 -7.83
CA ASP A 128 12.69 3.61 -6.69
C ASP A 128 11.22 4.03 -6.86
N PHE A 129 10.39 3.69 -5.89
CA PHE A 129 9.03 4.21 -5.75
C PHE A 129 8.99 5.73 -5.50
N SER A 130 10.13 6.41 -5.58
CA SER A 130 10.28 7.86 -5.51
C SER A 130 10.21 8.50 -6.90
N GLY A 131 9.07 8.42 -7.56
CA GLY A 131 8.76 9.24 -8.72
C GLY A 131 8.56 10.70 -8.32
N GLY A 132 9.66 11.44 -8.13
CA GLY A 132 9.63 12.86 -7.87
C GLY A 132 10.93 13.36 -7.27
N LYS A 133 11.74 14.04 -8.08
CA LYS A 133 12.89 14.81 -7.57
C LYS A 133 12.42 15.80 -6.51
N GLY A 134 12.91 15.62 -5.27
CA GLY A 134 12.98 16.69 -4.28
C GLY A 134 11.81 16.83 -3.33
N VAL A 135 11.49 15.80 -2.54
CA VAL A 135 11.02 15.97 -1.14
C VAL A 135 11.48 14.72 -0.41
N SER A 136 12.13 14.91 0.73
CA SER A 136 12.55 13.84 1.64
C SER A 136 11.43 12.82 1.81
N ALA A 137 11.69 11.55 1.49
CA ALA A 137 10.79 10.45 1.75
C ALA A 137 10.34 10.52 3.22
N PRO A 138 9.02 10.48 3.51
CA PRO A 138 8.62 10.18 4.87
C PRO A 138 9.10 8.76 5.16
N ALA A 139 9.81 8.62 6.25
CA ALA A 139 10.53 7.44 6.74
C ALA A 139 9.62 6.24 7.08
N MET A 140 8.72 5.83 6.22
CA MET A 140 7.78 4.72 6.45
C MET A 140 8.10 3.44 5.69
N PHE A 141 8.98 3.49 4.67
CA PHE A 141 9.50 2.28 4.02
C PHE A 141 10.97 2.01 4.36
N SER A 142 11.62 2.85 5.11
CA SER A 142 12.97 2.64 5.65
C SER A 142 12.95 2.20 7.12
N SER A 143 11.98 1.36 7.52
CA SER A 143 12.20 0.65 8.76
C SER A 143 13.23 -0.43 8.47
N LYS A 144 14.32 -0.44 9.23
CA LYS A 144 15.35 -1.49 9.20
C LYS A 144 14.74 -2.90 9.17
N ALA A 145 13.52 -3.02 9.70
CA ALA A 145 12.71 -4.25 9.65
C ALA A 145 12.26 -4.63 8.22
N ALA A 146 11.83 -3.66 7.41
CA ALA A 146 11.42 -3.94 6.03
C ALA A 146 12.62 -4.28 5.14
N GLU A 147 13.76 -3.61 5.33
CA GLU A 147 15.01 -3.92 4.64
C GLU A 147 15.54 -5.30 5.04
N ALA A 148 15.48 -5.65 6.33
CA ALA A 148 15.85 -6.98 6.82
C ALA A 148 14.91 -8.07 6.25
N ALA A 149 13.61 -7.80 6.20
CA ALA A 149 12.64 -8.74 5.61
C ALA A 149 12.88 -8.97 4.12
N ALA A 150 13.18 -7.91 3.36
CA ALA A 150 13.53 -8.01 1.95
C ALA A 150 14.81 -8.83 1.74
N ALA A 151 15.86 -8.57 2.53
CA ALA A 151 17.11 -9.31 2.45
C ALA A 151 16.93 -10.82 2.77
N LEU A 152 16.14 -11.16 3.80
CA LEU A 152 15.82 -12.54 4.14
C LEU A 152 14.98 -13.23 3.05
N GLY A 153 14.07 -12.49 2.41
CA GLY A 153 13.30 -12.97 1.25
C GLY A 153 14.19 -13.31 0.05
N VAL A 154 15.21 -12.49 -0.23
CA VAL A 154 16.22 -12.76 -1.29
C VAL A 154 17.04 -14.04 -0.97
N LEU A 155 17.27 -14.33 0.32
CA LEU A 155 17.93 -15.57 0.77
C LEU A 155 17.02 -16.81 0.69
N GLY A 156 15.78 -16.67 0.24
CA GLY A 156 14.84 -17.77 -0.02
C GLY A 156 13.92 -18.14 1.14
N TYR A 157 13.89 -17.35 2.20
CA TYR A 157 12.98 -17.59 3.32
C TYR A 157 11.57 -17.08 3.00
N SER A 158 10.55 -17.86 3.40
CA SER A 158 9.15 -17.47 3.23
C SER A 158 8.77 -16.28 4.12
N GLY A 159 7.77 -15.50 3.71
CA GLY A 159 7.31 -14.34 4.49
C GLY A 159 6.88 -14.67 5.92
N GLN A 160 6.34 -15.89 6.15
CA GLN A 160 5.98 -16.36 7.48
C GLN A 160 7.21 -16.63 8.36
N GLU A 161 8.23 -17.28 7.82
CA GLU A 161 9.50 -17.54 8.51
C GLU A 161 10.19 -16.22 8.87
N VAL A 162 10.20 -15.27 7.94
CA VAL A 162 10.77 -13.92 8.15
C VAL A 162 10.06 -13.19 9.30
N GLN A 163 8.72 -13.21 9.33
CA GLN A 163 7.96 -12.57 10.41
C GLN A 163 8.24 -13.21 11.78
N ILE A 164 8.30 -14.54 11.83
CA ILE A 164 8.64 -15.27 13.07
C ILE A 164 10.05 -14.92 13.53
N ALA A 165 11.00 -14.85 12.61
CA ALA A 165 12.39 -14.55 12.92
C ALA A 165 12.61 -13.11 13.39
N LEU A 166 11.95 -12.15 12.79
CA LEU A 166 12.00 -10.74 13.19
C LEU A 166 11.26 -10.48 14.49
N LYS A 167 10.32 -11.33 14.88
CA LYS A 167 9.58 -11.20 16.14
C LYS A 167 10.53 -11.33 17.33
N GLY A 168 10.67 -10.25 18.12
CA GLY A 168 11.56 -10.18 19.27
C GLY A 168 13.03 -9.91 18.93
N VAL A 169 13.30 -9.35 17.76
CA VAL A 169 14.55 -8.66 17.41
C VAL A 169 14.31 -7.16 17.58
N ASP A 170 15.25 -6.46 18.22
CA ASP A 170 15.17 -4.99 18.39
C ASP A 170 15.53 -4.30 17.07
N VAL A 171 14.51 -4.15 16.21
CA VAL A 171 14.66 -3.59 14.87
C VAL A 171 14.88 -2.07 14.86
N GLU A 172 14.61 -1.38 15.98
CA GLU A 172 14.74 0.08 16.08
C GLU A 172 16.17 0.50 16.42
N ASN A 173 16.81 -0.21 17.36
CA ASN A 173 18.11 0.18 17.90
C ASN A 173 19.28 -0.55 17.26
N LEU A 174 19.06 -1.70 16.64
CA LEU A 174 20.14 -2.49 16.01
C LEU A 174 20.43 -2.01 14.57
N PRO A 175 21.70 -2.15 14.11
CA PRO A 175 22.03 -1.98 12.70
C PRO A 175 21.44 -3.12 11.86
N LEU A 176 21.16 -2.84 10.57
CA LEU A 176 20.51 -3.76 9.64
C LEU A 176 21.20 -5.14 9.58
N GLU A 177 22.53 -5.14 9.53
CA GLU A 177 23.35 -6.38 9.49
C GLU A 177 23.11 -7.26 10.71
N GLU A 178 22.98 -6.65 11.90
CA GLU A 178 22.75 -7.37 13.14
C GLU A 178 21.31 -7.91 13.23
N ILE A 179 20.32 -7.18 12.71
CA ILE A 179 18.93 -7.63 12.59
C ILE A 179 18.88 -8.88 11.71
N ILE A 180 19.51 -8.85 10.53
CA ILE A 180 19.57 -9.99 9.61
C ILE A 180 20.26 -11.16 10.27
N ARG A 181 21.42 -10.95 10.90
CA ARG A 181 22.20 -11.99 11.57
C ARG A 181 21.43 -12.68 12.70
N GLN A 182 20.74 -11.92 13.54
CA GLN A 182 19.93 -12.47 14.63
C GLN A 182 18.71 -13.22 14.11
N SER A 183 18.08 -12.73 13.04
CA SER A 183 16.96 -13.41 12.40
C SER A 183 17.39 -14.74 11.78
N LEU A 184 18.51 -14.78 11.06
CA LEU A 184 19.07 -16.03 10.51
C LEU A 184 19.42 -17.03 11.60
N LYS A 185 19.99 -16.58 12.72
CA LYS A 185 20.32 -17.44 13.85
C LYS A 185 19.11 -18.13 14.48
N LYS A 186 17.92 -17.48 14.39
CA LYS A 186 16.64 -18.06 14.85
C LYS A 186 16.05 -19.06 13.87
N MET A 187 16.36 -18.94 12.57
CA MET A 187 15.85 -19.82 11.53
C MET A 187 16.66 -21.10 11.34
N VAL A 188 17.93 -21.13 11.77
CA VAL A 188 18.86 -22.27 11.64
C VAL A 188 18.74 -23.26 12.83
N LYS A 189 17.61 -23.29 13.51
CA LYS A 189 17.36 -24.30 14.56
C LYS A 189 16.49 -25.42 14.08
#